data_692e89e9c60eb1f7af6e7b631a7247df
#
_entry.id   692e89e9c60eb1f7af6e7b631a7247df
#
_cell.length_a   1.000
_cell.length_b   1.000
_cell.length_c   1.000
_cell.angle_alpha   90.00
_cell.angle_beta   90.00
_cell.angle_gamma   90.00
#
_symmetry.space_group_name_H-M   'P 1'
#
loop_
_entity.id
_entity.type
_entity.pdbx_description
1 polymer ?
#
loop_
_entity_poly.entity_id
_entity_poly.type
_entity_poly.pdbx_seq_one_letter_code
_entity_poly.pdbx_strand_id
1 'polypeptide(L)'
;MAPSASEARRATAALLLLLAATSGAAQDAYPTDITPPPGTRYPCALTALPRGLPGIPEGDRSYVNHTYARLLRATQAKLVLLKAIEEARGIEPALARYRDTTRGLAARQGSEAVPVGIEPFQADVLGALELQQIFFAKAAALRQSGRGMDAVYGVREGREASARLIAAWSRMQGRYPGWPPATRDSIYHHLCALDLF
;
A
#
# COMPACT_ATOMS: atom_id res chain seq x y z
N MET A 1 -6.78 -61.24 -14.96
CA MET A 1 -5.45 -60.60 -14.74
C MET A 1 -5.70 -59.33 -13.92
N ALA A 2 -5.24 -59.31 -12.67
CA ALA A 2 -5.41 -58.15 -11.78
C ALA A 2 -4.16 -57.24 -11.93
N PRO A 3 -4.33 -55.91 -11.94
CA PRO A 3 -3.21 -54.98 -12.04
C PRO A 3 -2.31 -55.07 -10.80
N SER A 4 -1.01 -54.98 -10.99
CA SER A 4 0.00 -55.13 -9.93
C SER A 4 -0.05 -53.93 -8.95
N ALA A 5 0.21 -54.18 -7.66
CA ALA A 5 0.21 -53.23 -6.58
C ALA A 5 1.18 -52.01 -6.78
N SER A 6 2.06 -52.09 -7.79
CA SER A 6 3.02 -51.00 -8.10
C SER A 6 2.43 -49.90 -8.93
N GLU A 7 1.40 -50.15 -9.74
CA GLU A 7 0.75 -49.14 -10.58
C GLU A 7 -0.24 -48.27 -9.78
N ALA A 8 -0.88 -48.85 -8.76
CA ALA A 8 -1.77 -48.12 -7.88
C ALA A 8 -1.05 -47.04 -7.03
N ARG A 9 0.21 -47.27 -6.66
CA ARG A 9 0.99 -46.29 -5.87
C ARG A 9 1.50 -45.11 -6.69
N ARG A 10 1.68 -45.25 -8.01
CA ARG A 10 2.11 -44.13 -8.88
C ARG A 10 0.98 -43.21 -9.25
N ALA A 11 -0.25 -43.68 -9.32
CA ALA A 11 -1.43 -42.87 -9.59
C ALA A 11 -1.82 -41.97 -8.39
N THR A 12 -1.59 -42.45 -7.15
CA THR A 12 -1.92 -41.68 -5.93
C THR A 12 -0.92 -40.56 -5.66
N ALA A 13 0.36 -40.74 -6.05
CA ALA A 13 1.38 -39.71 -5.86
C ALA A 13 1.22 -38.51 -6.83
N ALA A 14 0.72 -38.77 -8.04
CA ALA A 14 0.48 -37.69 -9.03
C ALA A 14 -0.74 -36.80 -8.70
N LEU A 15 -1.73 -37.35 -8.01
CA LEU A 15 -2.94 -36.61 -7.64
C LEU A 15 -2.74 -35.67 -6.44
N LEU A 16 -1.80 -35.97 -5.55
CA LEU A 16 -1.46 -35.15 -4.38
C LEU A 16 -0.58 -33.94 -4.72
N LEU A 17 0.14 -33.94 -5.82
CA LEU A 17 0.97 -32.82 -6.28
C LEU A 17 0.18 -31.73 -7.02
N LEU A 18 -1.02 -32.02 -7.51
CA LEU A 18 -1.88 -31.05 -8.20
C LEU A 18 -2.74 -30.20 -7.27
N LEU A 19 -2.89 -30.56 -6.00
CA LEU A 19 -3.71 -29.82 -5.02
C LEU A 19 -2.93 -28.76 -4.20
N ALA A 20 -1.61 -28.67 -4.36
CA ALA A 20 -0.78 -27.74 -3.60
C ALA A 20 -0.53 -26.39 -4.29
N ALA A 21 -1.05 -26.17 -5.51
CA ALA A 21 -0.72 -25.00 -6.32
C ALA A 21 -1.78 -23.88 -6.32
N THR A 22 -2.84 -23.95 -5.50
CA THR A 22 -3.94 -22.96 -5.57
C THR A 22 -4.13 -22.07 -4.34
N SER A 23 -3.19 -22.04 -3.39
CA SER A 23 -3.37 -21.31 -2.13
C SER A 23 -2.71 -19.92 -2.07
N GLY A 24 -2.16 -19.39 -3.16
CA GLY A 24 -1.40 -18.12 -3.15
C GLY A 24 -2.16 -16.88 -3.61
N ALA A 25 -3.32 -17.00 -4.26
CA ALA A 25 -3.92 -15.87 -5.00
C ALA A 25 -5.00 -15.08 -4.27
N ALA A 26 -5.43 -15.49 -3.06
CA ALA A 26 -6.60 -14.90 -2.40
C ALA A 26 -6.29 -13.73 -1.44
N GLN A 27 -5.02 -13.38 -1.17
CA GLN A 27 -4.69 -12.41 -0.12
C GLN A 27 -4.47 -10.97 -0.58
N ASP A 28 -4.36 -10.71 -1.86
CA ASP A 28 -4.11 -9.37 -2.42
C ASP A 28 -5.27 -8.84 -3.29
N ALA A 29 -6.51 -9.25 -3.02
CA ALA A 29 -7.66 -8.64 -3.67
C ALA A 29 -7.60 -7.11 -3.46
N TYR A 30 -7.66 -6.36 -4.55
CA TYR A 30 -7.68 -4.90 -4.52
C TYR A 30 -8.91 -4.44 -3.72
N PRO A 31 -8.76 -3.71 -2.62
CA PRO A 31 -9.90 -3.22 -1.85
C PRO A 31 -10.69 -2.23 -2.71
N THR A 32 -11.95 -2.53 -2.98
CA THR A 32 -12.84 -1.68 -3.77
C THR A 32 -13.49 -0.58 -2.93
N ASP A 33 -13.39 -0.69 -1.60
CA ASP A 33 -14.00 0.24 -0.67
C ASP A 33 -13.08 0.51 0.52
N ILE A 34 -12.89 1.79 0.84
CA ILE A 34 -12.23 2.26 2.06
C ILE A 34 -13.26 3.03 2.85
N THR A 35 -13.70 2.46 3.96
CA THR A 35 -14.56 3.15 4.91
C THR A 35 -13.68 3.88 5.92
N PRO A 36 -13.59 5.22 5.85
CA PRO A 36 -12.86 5.98 6.85
C PRO A 36 -13.53 5.87 8.22
N PRO A 37 -12.79 6.07 9.33
CA PRO A 37 -13.37 6.14 10.66
C PRO A 37 -14.50 7.19 10.71
N PRO A 38 -15.54 6.98 11.54
CA PRO A 38 -16.61 7.97 11.70
C PRO A 38 -16.08 9.37 12.00
N GLY A 39 -16.58 10.37 11.27
CA GLY A 39 -16.15 11.76 11.41
C GLY A 39 -14.92 12.15 10.61
N THR A 40 -14.25 11.22 9.92
CA THR A 40 -13.20 11.54 8.95
C THR A 40 -13.78 11.68 7.54
N ARG A 41 -13.21 12.58 6.73
CA ARG A 41 -13.54 12.69 5.30
C ARG A 41 -12.45 12.02 4.48
N TYR A 42 -12.87 11.21 3.52
CA TYR A 42 -11.98 10.63 2.52
C TYR A 42 -12.33 11.22 1.15
N PRO A 43 -11.50 12.13 0.61
CA PRO A 43 -11.92 12.97 -0.50
C PRO A 43 -11.83 12.31 -1.88
N CYS A 44 -11.25 11.11 -2.00
CA CYS A 44 -10.85 10.59 -3.30
C CYS A 44 -11.54 9.27 -3.66
N ALA A 45 -12.07 9.18 -4.88
CA ALA A 45 -12.44 7.90 -5.49
C ALA A 45 -11.17 7.13 -5.87
N LEU A 46 -11.04 5.90 -5.38
CA LEU A 46 -9.87 5.06 -5.58
C LEU A 46 -10.23 3.89 -6.49
N THR A 47 -9.57 3.80 -7.64
CA THR A 47 -9.82 2.74 -8.63
C THR A 47 -8.51 2.09 -9.04
N ALA A 48 -8.56 0.77 -9.29
CA ALA A 48 -7.41 0.07 -9.86
C ALA A 48 -7.15 0.53 -11.30
N LEU A 49 -5.92 0.42 -11.76
CA LEU A 49 -5.57 0.62 -13.16
C LEU A 49 -6.25 -0.48 -14.00
N PRO A 50 -7.05 -0.13 -15.01
CA PRO A 50 -7.78 -1.10 -15.81
C PRO A 50 -6.82 -1.94 -16.68
N ARG A 51 -7.30 -3.09 -17.13
CA ARG A 51 -6.57 -3.89 -18.12
C ARG A 51 -6.61 -3.19 -19.49
N GLY A 52 -5.61 -3.52 -20.32
CA GLY A 52 -5.58 -3.00 -21.69
C GLY A 52 -5.21 -1.53 -21.80
N LEU A 53 -4.57 -0.94 -20.79
CA LEU A 53 -4.04 0.42 -20.89
C LEU A 53 -2.93 0.47 -21.96
N PRO A 54 -3.00 1.42 -22.90
CA PRO A 54 -1.96 1.59 -23.90
C PRO A 54 -0.59 1.86 -23.25
N GLY A 55 0.42 1.16 -23.73
CA GLY A 55 1.81 1.40 -23.31
C GLY A 55 2.20 0.91 -21.92
N ILE A 56 1.30 0.26 -21.17
CA ILE A 56 1.68 -0.40 -19.91
C ILE A 56 1.71 -1.92 -20.07
N PRO A 57 2.85 -2.57 -19.83
CA PRO A 57 2.91 -4.03 -19.69
C PRO A 57 2.02 -4.52 -18.54
N GLU A 58 1.43 -5.69 -18.69
CA GLU A 58 0.55 -6.27 -17.67
C GLU A 58 1.27 -6.49 -16.32
N GLY A 59 2.56 -6.85 -16.36
CA GLY A 59 3.39 -6.95 -15.15
C GLY A 59 3.51 -5.64 -14.39
N ASP A 60 3.74 -4.54 -15.11
CA ASP A 60 3.85 -3.20 -14.53
C ASP A 60 2.50 -2.76 -13.92
N ARG A 61 1.41 -2.97 -14.67
CA ARG A 61 0.05 -2.68 -14.19
C ARG A 61 -0.29 -3.45 -12.92
N SER A 62 -0.02 -4.76 -12.92
CA SER A 62 -0.27 -5.63 -11.77
C SER A 62 0.53 -5.19 -10.55
N TYR A 63 1.82 -4.91 -10.72
CA TYR A 63 2.71 -4.42 -9.66
C TYR A 63 2.19 -3.11 -9.04
N VAL A 64 1.82 -2.14 -9.89
CA VAL A 64 1.29 -0.85 -9.42
C VAL A 64 -0.03 -1.03 -8.66
N ASN A 65 -0.95 -1.87 -9.16
CA ASN A 65 -2.20 -2.18 -8.48
C ASN A 65 -1.98 -2.87 -7.12
N HIS A 66 -1.04 -3.82 -7.02
CA HIS A 66 -0.66 -4.44 -5.75
C HIS A 66 -0.08 -3.42 -4.77
N THR A 67 0.78 -2.52 -5.25
CA THR A 67 1.31 -1.42 -4.45
C THR A 67 0.17 -0.56 -3.90
N TYR A 68 -0.79 -0.17 -4.74
CA TYR A 68 -1.95 0.62 -4.30
C TYR A 68 -2.84 -0.09 -3.30
N ALA A 69 -3.11 -1.38 -3.48
CA ALA A 69 -3.85 -2.17 -2.51
C ALA A 69 -3.20 -2.14 -1.11
N ARG A 70 -1.87 -2.17 -1.08
CA ARG A 70 -1.09 -2.04 0.16
C ARG A 70 -1.18 -0.63 0.75
N LEU A 71 -1.03 0.41 -0.09
CA LEU A 71 -1.14 1.81 0.34
C LEU A 71 -2.52 2.12 0.92
N LEU A 72 -3.59 1.55 0.38
CA LEU A 72 -4.94 1.72 0.93
C LEU A 72 -5.06 1.16 2.35
N ARG A 73 -4.42 0.02 2.65
CA ARG A 73 -4.38 -0.51 4.03
C ARG A 73 -3.57 0.41 4.96
N ALA A 74 -2.45 0.95 4.48
CA ALA A 74 -1.69 1.95 5.24
C ALA A 74 -2.52 3.20 5.51
N THR A 75 -3.28 3.66 4.51
CA THR A 75 -4.18 4.82 4.62
C THR A 75 -5.27 4.59 5.67
N GLN A 76 -5.90 3.42 5.72
CA GLN A 76 -6.89 3.11 6.76
C GLN A 76 -6.28 3.20 8.16
N ALA A 77 -5.10 2.60 8.37
CA ALA A 77 -4.41 2.69 9.65
C ALA A 77 -3.98 4.13 9.99
N LYS A 78 -3.55 4.90 8.98
CA LYS A 78 -3.21 6.33 9.10
C LYS A 78 -4.41 7.16 9.59
N LEU A 79 -5.58 6.99 9.00
CA LEU A 79 -6.78 7.76 9.38
C LEU A 79 -7.17 7.52 10.84
N VAL A 80 -7.09 6.26 11.31
CA VAL A 80 -7.33 5.94 12.72
C VAL A 80 -6.33 6.64 13.63
N LEU A 81 -5.04 6.64 13.25
CA LEU A 81 -3.98 7.28 14.05
C LEU A 81 -4.10 8.80 14.03
N LEU A 82 -4.38 9.42 12.89
CA LEU A 82 -4.60 10.87 12.80
C LEU A 82 -5.72 11.32 13.74
N LYS A 83 -6.86 10.61 13.72
CA LYS A 83 -7.98 10.90 14.61
C LYS A 83 -7.56 10.78 16.09
N ALA A 84 -6.82 9.74 16.46
CA ALA A 84 -6.31 9.57 17.82
C ALA A 84 -5.38 10.71 18.25
N ILE A 85 -4.52 11.20 17.34
CA ILE A 85 -3.62 12.33 17.55
C ILE A 85 -4.42 13.64 17.71
N GLU A 86 -5.40 13.90 16.85
CA GLU A 86 -6.27 15.09 16.93
C GLU A 86 -7.01 15.13 18.27
N GLU A 87 -7.63 14.02 18.66
CA GLU A 87 -8.40 13.90 19.90
C GLU A 87 -7.51 13.75 21.15
N ALA A 88 -6.20 13.60 21.00
CA ALA A 88 -5.23 13.29 22.07
C ALA A 88 -5.64 12.06 22.91
N ARG A 89 -6.27 11.05 22.29
CA ARG A 89 -6.81 9.86 22.94
C ARG A 89 -6.54 8.60 22.14
N GLY A 90 -6.11 7.53 22.82
CA GLY A 90 -5.86 6.23 22.17
C GLY A 90 -4.68 6.23 21.20
N ILE A 91 -3.73 7.15 21.37
CA ILE A 91 -2.59 7.34 20.46
C ILE A 91 -1.71 6.10 20.40
N GLU A 92 -1.34 5.52 21.55
CA GLU A 92 -0.42 4.36 21.61
C GLU A 92 -0.93 3.13 20.84
N PRO A 93 -2.16 2.62 21.08
CA PRO A 93 -2.65 1.48 20.32
C PRO A 93 -2.83 1.78 18.84
N ALA A 94 -3.21 3.01 18.46
CA ALA A 94 -3.32 3.42 17.07
C ALA A 94 -1.94 3.50 16.39
N LEU A 95 -0.93 4.03 17.08
CA LEU A 95 0.44 4.10 16.60
C LEU A 95 1.06 2.70 16.42
N ALA A 96 0.86 1.81 17.40
CA ALA A 96 1.32 0.42 17.31
C ALA A 96 0.71 -0.26 16.07
N ARG A 97 -0.62 -0.17 15.90
CA ARG A 97 -1.32 -0.73 14.73
C ARG A 97 -0.80 -0.15 13.41
N TYR A 98 -0.58 1.16 13.35
CA TYR A 98 -0.04 1.81 12.15
C TYR A 98 1.36 1.29 11.81
N ARG A 99 2.25 1.22 12.81
CA ARG A 99 3.61 0.69 12.65
C ARG A 99 3.62 -0.76 12.17
N ASP A 100 2.81 -1.62 12.77
CA ASP A 100 2.74 -3.03 12.39
C ASP A 100 2.21 -3.19 10.97
N THR A 101 1.15 -2.44 10.62
CA THR A 101 0.59 -2.43 9.27
C THR A 101 1.65 -1.99 8.25
N THR A 102 2.28 -0.84 8.45
CA THR A 102 3.21 -0.27 7.47
C THR A 102 4.51 -1.06 7.36
N ARG A 103 5.04 -1.64 8.45
CA ARG A 103 6.19 -2.56 8.40
C ARG A 103 5.88 -3.82 7.59
N GLY A 104 4.72 -4.44 7.84
CA GLY A 104 4.30 -5.62 7.10
C GLY A 104 4.08 -5.32 5.61
N LEU A 105 3.57 -4.13 5.27
CA LEU A 105 3.42 -3.70 3.88
C LEU A 105 4.78 -3.43 3.22
N ALA A 106 5.67 -2.72 3.90
CA ALA A 106 7.02 -2.42 3.40
C ALA A 106 7.82 -3.72 3.16
N ALA A 107 7.75 -4.69 4.07
CA ALA A 107 8.41 -5.98 3.91
C ALA A 107 7.89 -6.73 2.68
N ARG A 108 6.57 -6.81 2.49
CA ARG A 108 5.98 -7.44 1.29
C ARG A 108 6.33 -6.69 0.01
N GLN A 109 6.27 -5.36 0.02
CA GLN A 109 6.65 -4.54 -1.13
C GLN A 109 8.12 -4.74 -1.50
N GLY A 110 9.00 -4.81 -0.50
CA GLY A 110 10.44 -5.02 -0.71
C GLY A 110 10.81 -6.43 -1.16
N SER A 111 9.96 -7.44 -0.92
CA SER A 111 10.19 -8.83 -1.33
C SER A 111 9.60 -9.17 -2.71
N GLU A 112 8.75 -8.33 -3.26
CA GLU A 112 8.15 -8.55 -4.58
C GLU A 112 9.14 -8.15 -5.69
N ALA A 113 9.21 -8.96 -6.75
CA ALA A 113 10.03 -8.63 -7.91
C ALA A 113 9.51 -7.35 -8.58
N VAL A 114 10.38 -6.36 -8.70
CA VAL A 114 10.03 -5.06 -9.27
C VAL A 114 10.22 -5.12 -10.78
N PRO A 115 9.24 -4.72 -11.60
CA PRO A 115 9.42 -4.61 -13.02
C PRO A 115 10.49 -3.56 -13.37
N VAL A 116 11.27 -3.84 -14.42
CA VAL A 116 12.38 -2.98 -14.86
C VAL A 116 11.89 -1.55 -15.14
N GLY A 117 12.51 -0.58 -14.49
CA GLY A 117 12.20 0.84 -14.60
C GLY A 117 11.08 1.35 -13.68
N ILE A 118 10.51 0.49 -12.82
CA ILE A 118 9.57 0.88 -11.75
C ILE A 118 10.29 0.99 -10.39
N GLU A 119 11.54 0.57 -10.28
CA GLU A 119 12.33 0.61 -9.05
C GLU A 119 12.35 2.02 -8.40
N PRO A 120 12.48 3.13 -9.15
CA PRO A 120 12.42 4.46 -8.54
C PRO A 120 11.06 4.82 -7.93
N PHE A 121 9.96 4.35 -8.53
CA PHE A 121 8.61 4.49 -7.95
C PHE A 121 8.51 3.71 -6.63
N GLN A 122 8.98 2.45 -6.61
CA GLN A 122 9.01 1.65 -5.39
C GLN A 122 9.83 2.34 -4.29
N ALA A 123 11.03 2.83 -4.62
CA ALA A 123 11.92 3.49 -3.65
C ALA A 123 11.26 4.74 -3.04
N ASP A 124 10.55 5.54 -3.84
CA ASP A 124 9.85 6.72 -3.34
C ASP A 124 8.66 6.33 -2.43
N VAL A 125 7.90 5.28 -2.78
CA VAL A 125 6.80 4.78 -1.95
C VAL A 125 7.31 4.23 -0.61
N LEU A 126 8.36 3.41 -0.61
CA LEU A 126 8.97 2.88 0.62
C LEU A 126 9.55 3.99 1.49
N GLY A 127 10.25 4.95 0.89
CA GLY A 127 10.80 6.11 1.59
C GLY A 127 9.69 7.00 2.20
N ALA A 128 8.54 7.14 1.52
CA ALA A 128 7.41 7.86 2.08
C ALA A 128 6.83 7.14 3.31
N LEU A 129 6.66 5.81 3.25
CA LEU A 129 6.19 5.03 4.40
C LEU A 129 7.11 5.12 5.60
N GLU A 130 8.43 5.07 5.38
CA GLU A 130 9.44 5.24 6.44
C GLU A 130 9.35 6.62 7.10
N LEU A 131 9.34 7.68 6.30
CA LEU A 131 9.21 9.05 6.79
C LEU A 131 7.90 9.27 7.54
N GLN A 132 6.79 8.68 7.09
CA GLN A 132 5.52 8.74 7.81
C GLN A 132 5.59 8.01 9.16
N GLN A 133 6.29 6.89 9.27
CA GLN A 133 6.49 6.22 10.57
C GLN A 133 7.24 7.13 11.56
N ILE A 134 8.28 7.83 11.09
CA ILE A 134 9.05 8.80 11.91
C ILE A 134 8.15 9.98 12.29
N PHE A 135 7.41 10.54 11.34
CA PHE A 135 6.45 11.61 11.57
C PHE A 135 5.46 11.26 12.67
N PHE A 136 4.78 10.11 12.57
CA PHE A 136 3.76 9.71 13.54
C PHE A 136 4.35 9.40 14.92
N ALA A 137 5.58 8.88 15.00
CA ALA A 137 6.26 8.72 16.27
C ALA A 137 6.49 10.05 16.98
N LYS A 138 6.97 11.06 16.23
CA LYS A 138 7.19 12.43 16.75
C LYS A 138 5.86 13.11 17.09
N ALA A 139 4.86 12.99 16.22
CA ALA A 139 3.53 13.55 16.43
C ALA A 139 2.87 13.00 17.70
N ALA A 140 2.95 11.69 17.92
CA ALA A 140 2.46 11.05 19.13
C ALA A 140 3.15 11.60 20.39
N ALA A 141 4.48 11.68 20.38
CA ALA A 141 5.26 12.21 21.50
C ALA A 141 4.92 13.69 21.82
N LEU A 142 4.75 14.51 20.78
CA LEU A 142 4.33 15.92 20.94
C LEU A 142 2.93 16.00 21.58
N ARG A 143 1.97 15.21 21.12
CA ARG A 143 0.62 15.22 21.69
C ARG A 143 0.58 14.73 23.13
N GLN A 144 1.34 13.69 23.44
CA GLN A 144 1.47 13.17 24.82
C GLN A 144 2.12 14.18 25.77
N SER A 145 3.02 15.02 25.27
CA SER A 145 3.61 16.12 26.05
C SER A 145 2.71 17.37 26.12
N GLY A 146 1.47 17.30 25.64
CA GLY A 146 0.51 18.41 25.70
C GLY A 146 0.68 19.48 24.62
N ARG A 147 1.54 19.25 23.61
CA ARG A 147 1.71 20.20 22.50
C ARG A 147 0.51 20.23 21.58
N GLY A 148 0.19 21.40 21.04
CA GLY A 148 -0.90 21.60 20.09
C GLY A 148 -0.63 20.98 18.71
N MET A 149 -1.67 20.95 17.85
CA MET A 149 -1.58 20.42 16.49
C MET A 149 -0.58 21.20 15.62
N ASP A 150 -0.38 22.50 15.88
CA ASP A 150 0.62 23.32 15.16
C ASP A 150 2.04 22.73 15.28
N ALA A 151 2.39 22.21 16.47
CA ALA A 151 3.67 21.53 16.67
C ALA A 151 3.75 20.21 15.86
N VAL A 152 2.63 19.50 15.72
CA VAL A 152 2.54 18.28 14.89
C VAL A 152 2.74 18.61 13.42
N TYR A 153 2.05 19.63 12.90
CA TYR A 153 2.21 20.06 11.50
C TYR A 153 3.61 20.63 11.20
N GLY A 154 4.33 21.06 12.23
CA GLY A 154 5.72 21.51 12.12
C GLY A 154 6.75 20.38 11.92
N VAL A 155 6.37 19.11 12.07
CA VAL A 155 7.29 17.97 11.94
C VAL A 155 7.73 17.79 10.49
N ARG A 156 9.03 17.93 10.23
CA ARG A 156 9.63 17.99 8.88
C ARG A 156 9.36 16.73 8.05
N GLU A 157 9.41 15.57 8.68
CA GLU A 157 9.26 14.28 8.02
C GLU A 157 7.89 14.11 7.35
N GLY A 158 6.86 14.82 7.81
CA GLY A 158 5.57 14.84 7.13
C GLY A 158 5.67 15.43 5.72
N ARG A 159 6.28 16.61 5.58
CA ARG A 159 6.48 17.25 4.27
C ARG A 159 7.43 16.46 3.37
N GLU A 160 8.46 15.84 3.94
CA GLU A 160 9.37 15.00 3.18
C GLU A 160 8.68 13.73 2.65
N ALA A 161 7.78 13.14 3.44
CA ALA A 161 6.95 12.01 2.99
C ALA A 161 6.05 12.43 1.82
N SER A 162 5.37 13.58 1.92
CA SER A 162 4.55 14.12 0.83
C SER A 162 5.37 14.36 -0.43
N ALA A 163 6.58 14.92 -0.32
CA ALA A 163 7.47 15.12 -1.45
C ALA A 163 7.85 13.79 -2.15
N ARG A 164 8.05 12.71 -1.39
CA ARG A 164 8.28 11.38 -1.95
C ARG A 164 7.07 10.85 -2.71
N LEU A 165 5.85 11.02 -2.20
CA LEU A 165 4.63 10.59 -2.89
C LEU A 165 4.43 11.37 -4.20
N ILE A 166 4.69 12.68 -4.21
CA ILE A 166 4.68 13.50 -5.43
C ILE A 166 5.73 13.00 -6.42
N ALA A 167 6.94 12.66 -5.96
CA ALA A 167 7.98 12.10 -6.82
C ALA A 167 7.56 10.76 -7.43
N ALA A 168 6.96 9.86 -6.64
CA ALA A 168 6.44 8.59 -7.12
C ALA A 168 5.38 8.79 -8.23
N TRP A 169 4.45 9.71 -8.04
CA TRP A 169 3.47 10.07 -9.06
C TRP A 169 4.11 10.63 -10.33
N SER A 170 5.05 11.57 -10.20
CA SER A 170 5.76 12.17 -11.33
C SER A 170 6.53 11.14 -12.15
N ARG A 171 7.14 10.14 -11.49
CA ARG A 171 7.83 9.04 -12.18
C ARG A 171 6.88 8.20 -13.03
N MET A 172 5.70 7.89 -12.49
CA MET A 172 4.69 7.13 -13.25
C MET A 172 4.16 7.93 -14.44
N GLN A 173 3.96 9.25 -14.29
CA GLN A 173 3.58 10.12 -15.40
C GLN A 173 4.67 10.19 -16.48
N GLY A 174 5.92 10.33 -16.08
CA GLY A 174 7.05 10.37 -17.02
C GLY A 174 7.24 9.05 -17.76
N ARG A 175 6.98 7.92 -17.10
CA ARG A 175 7.08 6.59 -17.72
C ARG A 175 5.94 6.30 -18.69
N TYR A 176 4.73 6.78 -18.42
CA TYR A 176 3.53 6.51 -19.21
C TYR A 176 2.81 7.81 -19.63
N PRO A 177 3.47 8.66 -20.44
CA PRO A 177 2.94 9.99 -20.77
C PRO A 177 1.65 9.93 -21.61
N GLY A 178 1.41 8.81 -22.29
CA GLY A 178 0.23 8.61 -23.14
C GLY A 178 -1.04 8.13 -22.40
N TRP A 179 -1.00 8.00 -21.07
CA TRP A 179 -2.18 7.56 -20.34
C TRP A 179 -3.29 8.61 -20.35
N PRO A 180 -4.57 8.15 -20.42
CA PRO A 180 -5.71 9.05 -20.30
C PRO A 180 -5.68 9.84 -18.98
N PRO A 181 -6.18 11.09 -18.96
CA PRO A 181 -6.23 11.89 -17.73
C PRO A 181 -6.84 11.16 -16.54
N ALA A 182 -7.97 10.49 -16.72
CA ALA A 182 -8.62 9.72 -15.64
C ALA A 182 -7.72 8.63 -15.02
N THR A 183 -6.87 7.99 -15.83
CA THR A 183 -5.89 7.00 -15.33
C THR A 183 -4.78 7.68 -14.51
N ARG A 184 -4.27 8.82 -14.96
CA ARG A 184 -3.28 9.61 -14.23
C ARG A 184 -3.84 10.13 -12.91
N ASP A 185 -5.08 10.59 -12.91
CA ASP A 185 -5.78 11.04 -11.72
C ASP A 185 -5.98 9.89 -10.73
N SER A 186 -6.29 8.68 -11.20
CA SER A 186 -6.40 7.50 -10.34
C SER A 186 -5.10 7.21 -9.58
N ILE A 187 -3.94 7.26 -10.26
CA ILE A 187 -2.63 7.11 -9.60
C ILE A 187 -2.41 8.20 -8.55
N TYR A 188 -2.68 9.46 -8.92
CA TYR A 188 -2.56 10.58 -8.00
C TYR A 188 -3.42 10.39 -6.75
N HIS A 189 -4.68 9.99 -6.91
CA HIS A 189 -5.60 9.79 -5.80
C HIS A 189 -5.13 8.72 -4.81
N HIS A 190 -4.53 7.62 -5.28
CA HIS A 190 -3.98 6.60 -4.39
C HIS A 190 -2.82 7.12 -3.55
N LEU A 191 -1.93 7.90 -4.16
CA LEU A 191 -0.79 8.49 -3.45
C LEU A 191 -1.24 9.64 -2.55
N CYS A 192 -2.16 10.49 -3.01
CA CYS A 192 -2.79 11.55 -2.23
C CYS A 192 -3.52 11.00 -1.00
N ALA A 193 -4.18 9.85 -1.11
CA ALA A 193 -4.82 9.21 0.02
C ALA A 193 -3.85 8.83 1.15
N LEU A 194 -2.60 8.51 0.81
CA LEU A 194 -1.54 8.26 1.78
C LEU A 194 -0.89 9.55 2.27
N ASP A 195 -0.99 10.66 1.52
CA ASP A 195 -0.38 11.94 1.87
C ASP A 195 -0.91 12.48 3.21
N LEU A 196 -0.11 13.29 3.86
CA LEU A 196 -0.38 13.86 5.20
C LEU A 196 -0.85 15.32 5.14
N PHE A 197 -0.65 16.01 3.99
CA PHE A 197 -0.90 17.45 3.83
C PHE A 197 -1.68 17.76 2.55
#